data_8e1c395679d2e10c3650eb364365f592
#
_entry.id   8e1c395679d2e10c3650eb364365f592
#
_cell.length_a   1.000
_cell.length_b   1.000
_cell.length_c   1.000
_cell.angle_alpha   90.00
_cell.angle_beta   90.00
_cell.angle_gamma   90.00
#
_symmetry.space_group_name_H-M   'P 1'
#
loop_
_entity.id
_entity.type
_entity.pdbx_description
1 polymer ?
#
loop_
_entity_poly.entity_id
_entity_poly.type
_entity_poly.pdbx_seq_one_letter_code
_entity_poly.pdbx_strand_id
1 'polypeptide(L)'
;LGYDCVARHHNMVPRLGKLGELVAQSHYEKLVHYGVPVNVAQKLLEHRKRATEIMFHGSNLDGGPSVARLLGMPYLGLHTPADLLGERMVEAKVDEVYEANDNPTVQEILDNLMTIREYAQAPEGQRPAIWVGEKDSYAGKTVVDFAGGLGAELDELKALITAGVGTFVCMHMDADIVKALQEDNRCNVLCMGHMASDSIGFNQILDSWEARGVEITRIGGLV
;
A
#
# COMPACT_ATOMS: atom_id res chain seq x y z
N LEU A 1 27.76 -4.66 -16.72
CA LEU A 1 27.13 -5.59 -15.80
C LEU A 1 26.30 -6.68 -16.50
N GLY A 2 26.02 -6.53 -17.82
CA GLY A 2 25.30 -7.54 -18.60
C GLY A 2 23.78 -7.50 -18.45
N TYR A 3 23.22 -6.45 -17.88
CA TYR A 3 21.76 -6.25 -17.80
C TYR A 3 21.27 -5.32 -18.92
N ASP A 4 20.12 -5.63 -19.51
CA ASP A 4 19.51 -4.87 -20.61
C ASP A 4 18.55 -3.79 -20.12
N CYS A 5 18.01 -3.90 -18.90
CA CYS A 5 17.04 -2.95 -18.33
C CYS A 5 17.04 -3.02 -16.81
N VAL A 6 16.65 -1.92 -16.17
CA VAL A 6 16.33 -1.86 -14.75
C VAL A 6 14.86 -1.53 -14.57
N ALA A 7 14.12 -2.42 -13.93
CA ALA A 7 12.78 -2.13 -13.42
C ALA A 7 12.85 -1.79 -11.93
N ARG A 8 12.18 -0.71 -11.52
CA ARG A 8 12.16 -0.25 -10.14
C ARG A 8 10.73 0.01 -9.67
N HIS A 9 10.40 -0.43 -8.47
CA HIS A 9 9.12 -0.16 -7.84
C HIS A 9 9.02 1.32 -7.46
N HIS A 10 9.75 1.77 -6.47
CA HIS A 10 9.81 3.17 -6.05
C HIS A 10 10.59 4.03 -7.06
N ASN A 11 9.94 4.42 -8.13
CA ASN A 11 10.55 5.22 -9.17
C ASN A 11 10.39 6.72 -8.87
N MET A 12 11.50 7.43 -8.91
CA MET A 12 11.50 8.89 -8.94
C MET A 12 11.66 9.33 -10.40
N VAL A 13 10.66 9.99 -10.94
CA VAL A 13 10.65 10.50 -12.31
C VAL A 13 10.10 11.93 -12.36
N PRO A 14 10.58 12.82 -13.25
CA PRO A 14 10.17 14.23 -13.28
C PRO A 14 8.67 14.47 -13.48
N ARG A 15 7.93 13.48 -13.98
CA ARG A 15 6.47 13.57 -14.19
C ARG A 15 5.62 13.18 -12.98
N LEU A 16 6.26 12.78 -11.87
CA LEU A 16 5.54 12.41 -10.63
C LEU A 16 4.63 13.52 -10.09
N GLY A 17 4.93 14.80 -10.34
CA GLY A 17 4.05 15.90 -9.96
C GLY A 17 2.63 15.81 -10.54
N LYS A 18 2.46 15.17 -11.72
CA LYS A 18 1.13 14.89 -12.30
C LYS A 18 0.49 13.62 -11.73
N LEU A 19 1.28 12.74 -11.16
CA LEU A 19 0.77 11.51 -10.54
C LEU A 19 0.00 11.82 -9.26
N GLY A 20 0.31 12.90 -8.55
CA GLY A 20 -0.40 13.33 -7.36
C GLY A 20 -1.91 13.49 -7.55
N GLU A 21 -2.35 13.94 -8.73
CA GLU A 21 -3.78 14.04 -9.05
C GLU A 21 -4.43 12.65 -9.19
N LEU A 22 -3.74 11.70 -9.83
CA LEU A 22 -4.25 10.33 -10.01
C LEU A 22 -4.30 9.58 -8.66
N VAL A 23 -3.26 9.73 -7.84
CA VAL A 23 -3.21 9.17 -6.50
C VAL A 23 -4.32 9.73 -5.63
N ALA A 24 -4.49 11.05 -5.62
CA ALA A 24 -5.57 11.68 -4.88
C ALA A 24 -6.95 11.21 -5.36
N GLN A 25 -7.13 10.98 -6.67
CA GLN A 25 -8.38 10.46 -7.20
C GLN A 25 -8.66 9.02 -6.72
N SER A 26 -7.66 8.15 -6.65
CA SER A 26 -7.84 6.78 -6.13
C SER A 26 -8.25 6.78 -4.65
N HIS A 27 -7.68 7.66 -3.82
CA HIS A 27 -8.11 7.82 -2.43
C HIS A 27 -9.56 8.34 -2.32
N TYR A 28 -9.95 9.31 -3.17
CA TYR A 28 -11.33 9.78 -3.22
C TYR A 28 -12.29 8.64 -3.52
N GLU A 29 -12.01 7.85 -4.55
CA GLU A 29 -12.85 6.72 -4.96
C GLU A 29 -12.95 5.67 -3.85
N LYS A 30 -11.85 5.38 -3.16
CA LYS A 30 -11.81 4.48 -2.00
C LYS A 30 -12.68 5.02 -0.85
N LEU A 31 -12.52 6.28 -0.46
CA LEU A 31 -13.34 6.92 0.58
C LEU A 31 -14.84 6.81 0.27
N VAL A 32 -15.25 7.14 -0.96
CA VAL A 32 -16.65 7.08 -1.39
C VAL A 32 -17.16 5.63 -1.44
N HIS A 33 -16.34 4.69 -1.95
CA HIS A 33 -16.67 3.26 -2.00
C HIS A 33 -16.99 2.71 -0.59
N TYR A 34 -16.23 3.11 0.41
CA TYR A 34 -16.42 2.66 1.79
C TYR A 34 -17.47 3.45 2.57
N GLY A 35 -18.14 4.41 1.94
CA GLY A 35 -19.33 5.08 2.48
C GLY A 35 -19.09 6.48 3.04
N VAL A 36 -17.91 7.07 2.84
CA VAL A 36 -17.68 8.48 3.18
C VAL A 36 -18.50 9.37 2.22
N PRO A 37 -19.28 10.35 2.70
CA PRO A 37 -20.05 11.23 1.85
C PRO A 37 -19.16 11.98 0.83
N VAL A 38 -19.62 12.08 -0.41
CA VAL A 38 -18.86 12.65 -1.54
C VAL A 38 -18.28 14.05 -1.27
N ASN A 39 -19.04 14.89 -0.57
CA ASN A 39 -18.61 16.24 -0.20
C ASN A 39 -17.53 16.25 0.88
N VAL A 40 -17.50 15.25 1.77
CA VAL A 40 -16.44 15.07 2.79
C VAL A 40 -15.19 14.54 2.09
N ALA A 41 -15.32 13.48 1.30
CA ALA A 41 -14.23 12.90 0.53
C ALA A 41 -13.56 13.94 -0.39
N GLN A 42 -14.33 14.81 -1.06
CA GLN A 42 -13.79 15.89 -1.89
C GLN A 42 -12.91 16.86 -1.09
N LYS A 43 -13.33 17.24 0.11
CA LYS A 43 -12.56 18.20 0.95
C LYS A 43 -11.26 17.58 1.46
N LEU A 44 -11.30 16.31 1.87
CA LEU A 44 -10.10 15.56 2.26
C LEU A 44 -9.12 15.46 1.09
N LEU A 45 -9.64 15.20 -0.12
CA LEU A 45 -8.84 15.15 -1.34
C LEU A 45 -8.14 16.47 -1.65
N GLU A 46 -8.81 17.62 -1.50
CA GLU A 46 -8.21 18.94 -1.74
C GLU A 46 -7.02 19.19 -0.82
N HIS A 47 -7.14 18.83 0.47
CA HIS A 47 -6.04 18.92 1.43
C HIS A 47 -4.86 18.05 1.00
N ARG A 48 -5.13 16.78 0.67
CA ARG A 48 -4.12 15.82 0.23
C ARG A 48 -3.39 16.25 -1.05
N LYS A 49 -4.10 16.78 -2.04
CA LYS A 49 -3.49 17.33 -3.26
C LYS A 49 -2.46 18.40 -2.92
N ARG A 50 -2.80 19.30 -2.02
CA ARG A 50 -1.89 20.38 -1.61
C ARG A 50 -0.66 19.86 -0.87
N ALA A 51 -0.81 18.91 0.03
CA ALA A 51 0.30 18.28 0.74
C ALA A 51 1.25 17.56 -0.24
N THR A 52 0.70 16.84 -1.21
CA THR A 52 1.46 16.13 -2.25
C THR A 52 2.23 17.10 -3.15
N GLU A 53 1.62 18.21 -3.57
CA GLU A 53 2.30 19.26 -4.35
C GLU A 53 3.50 19.82 -3.59
N ILE A 54 3.35 20.16 -2.31
CA ILE A 54 4.42 20.70 -1.47
C ILE A 54 5.56 19.68 -1.35
N MET A 55 5.25 18.41 -1.11
CA MET A 55 6.23 17.34 -0.98
C MET A 55 7.04 17.16 -2.28
N PHE A 56 6.39 17.11 -3.42
CA PHE A 56 7.08 16.92 -4.71
C PHE A 56 7.86 18.16 -5.15
N HIS A 57 7.41 19.36 -4.79
CA HIS A 57 8.12 20.60 -5.14
C HIS A 57 9.54 20.65 -4.54
N GLY A 58 9.72 20.09 -3.33
CA GLY A 58 11.02 20.03 -2.66
C GLY A 58 11.88 18.81 -3.02
N SER A 59 11.41 17.89 -3.87
CA SER A 59 12.03 16.58 -4.10
C SER A 59 12.91 16.57 -5.36
N ASN A 60 14.07 15.89 -5.29
CA ASN A 60 14.84 15.55 -6.48
C ASN A 60 14.27 14.28 -7.14
N LEU A 61 13.56 14.48 -8.24
CA LEU A 61 12.82 13.41 -8.91
C LEU A 61 13.60 12.75 -10.08
N ASP A 62 14.83 13.17 -10.38
CA ASP A 62 15.57 12.69 -11.57
C ASP A 62 16.85 11.88 -11.25
N GLY A 63 17.15 11.63 -9.98
CA GLY A 63 18.40 10.97 -9.58
C GLY A 63 18.57 9.58 -10.21
N GLY A 64 17.63 8.68 -10.00
CA GLY A 64 17.66 7.32 -10.56
C GLY A 64 17.65 7.29 -12.09
N PRO A 65 16.70 7.96 -12.77
CA PRO A 65 16.68 8.08 -14.23
C PRO A 65 17.96 8.68 -14.82
N SER A 66 18.56 9.68 -14.17
CA SER A 66 19.81 10.29 -14.62
C SER A 66 20.98 9.31 -14.56
N VAL A 67 21.11 8.54 -13.49
CA VAL A 67 22.14 7.48 -13.38
C VAL A 67 21.94 6.44 -14.47
N ALA A 68 20.71 5.98 -14.68
CA ALA A 68 20.39 5.01 -15.74
C ALA A 68 20.80 5.55 -17.13
N ARG A 69 20.48 6.82 -17.44
CA ARG A 69 20.89 7.46 -18.70
C ARG A 69 22.42 7.52 -18.87
N LEU A 70 23.15 7.88 -17.82
CA LEU A 70 24.62 7.92 -17.84
C LEU A 70 25.23 6.54 -18.10
N LEU A 71 24.59 5.50 -17.63
CA LEU A 71 25.02 4.10 -17.82
C LEU A 71 24.50 3.49 -19.14
N GLY A 72 23.72 4.23 -19.94
CA GLY A 72 23.08 3.71 -21.15
C GLY A 72 22.04 2.59 -20.84
N MET A 73 21.49 2.57 -19.64
CA MET A 73 20.57 1.54 -19.15
C MET A 73 19.11 1.98 -19.31
N PRO A 74 18.27 1.26 -20.03
CA PRO A 74 16.82 1.45 -20.01
C PRO A 74 16.27 1.37 -18.59
N TYR A 75 15.36 2.26 -18.23
CA TYR A 75 14.81 2.39 -16.89
C TYR A 75 13.27 2.40 -16.93
N LEU A 76 12.66 1.54 -16.14
CA LEU A 76 11.20 1.38 -16.04
C LEU A 76 10.76 1.53 -14.58
N GLY A 77 9.75 2.36 -14.34
CA GLY A 77 9.08 2.50 -13.04
C GLY A 77 7.70 1.85 -13.04
N LEU A 78 7.39 1.05 -12.02
CA LEU A 78 6.17 0.23 -11.92
C LEU A 78 5.53 0.31 -10.54
N HIS A 79 5.36 1.49 -9.98
CA HIS A 79 4.81 1.65 -8.62
C HIS A 79 3.32 1.26 -8.55
N THR A 80 2.43 2.18 -8.91
CA THR A 80 0.98 1.98 -8.76
C THR A 80 0.40 0.71 -9.39
N PRO A 81 0.83 0.25 -10.58
CA PRO A 81 0.34 -1.03 -11.10
C PRO A 81 0.69 -2.23 -10.21
N ALA A 82 1.88 -2.22 -9.59
CA ALA A 82 2.28 -3.27 -8.66
C ALA A 82 1.46 -3.19 -7.36
N ASP A 83 1.32 -1.99 -6.77
CA ASP A 83 0.51 -1.81 -5.57
C ASP A 83 -0.92 -2.32 -5.75
N LEU A 84 -1.56 -1.98 -6.87
CA LEU A 84 -2.92 -2.45 -7.17
C LEU A 84 -3.03 -3.96 -7.32
N LEU A 85 -2.00 -4.63 -7.86
CA LEU A 85 -1.96 -6.09 -7.93
C LEU A 85 -1.80 -6.70 -6.53
N GLY A 86 -0.93 -6.12 -5.71
CA GLY A 86 -0.74 -6.51 -4.31
C GLY A 86 -2.00 -6.31 -3.49
N GLU A 87 -2.62 -5.13 -3.58
CA GLU A 87 -3.88 -4.80 -2.90
C GLU A 87 -4.98 -5.81 -3.22
N ARG A 88 -5.20 -6.11 -4.50
CA ARG A 88 -6.20 -7.10 -4.93
C ARG A 88 -5.93 -8.51 -4.39
N MET A 89 -4.68 -8.93 -4.34
CA MET A 89 -4.33 -10.23 -3.76
C MET A 89 -4.63 -10.27 -2.26
N VAL A 90 -4.30 -9.20 -1.54
CA VAL A 90 -4.58 -9.09 -0.11
C VAL A 90 -6.08 -8.97 0.16
N GLU A 91 -6.82 -8.20 -0.64
CA GLU A 91 -8.29 -8.14 -0.57
C GLU A 91 -8.92 -9.51 -0.76
N ALA A 92 -8.50 -10.27 -1.76
CA ALA A 92 -9.01 -11.62 -2.00
C ALA A 92 -8.73 -12.55 -0.79
N LYS A 93 -7.58 -12.41 -0.13
CA LYS A 93 -7.27 -13.16 1.10
C LYS A 93 -8.10 -12.73 2.31
N VAL A 94 -8.43 -11.47 2.41
CA VAL A 94 -9.37 -10.98 3.43
C VAL A 94 -10.78 -11.52 3.16
N ASP A 95 -11.23 -11.50 1.90
CA ASP A 95 -12.54 -12.01 1.50
C ASP A 95 -12.70 -13.51 1.81
N GLU A 96 -11.65 -14.34 1.59
CA GLU A 96 -11.65 -15.76 1.98
C GLU A 96 -12.02 -15.97 3.45
N VAL A 97 -11.57 -15.07 4.35
CA VAL A 97 -11.87 -15.16 5.79
C VAL A 97 -13.35 -14.82 6.05
N TYR A 98 -13.88 -13.78 5.39
CA TYR A 98 -15.30 -13.41 5.54
C TYR A 98 -16.25 -14.43 4.89
N GLU A 99 -15.84 -15.13 3.85
CA GLU A 99 -16.60 -16.25 3.27
C GLU A 99 -16.72 -17.43 4.27
N ALA A 100 -15.71 -17.61 5.12
CA ALA A 100 -15.71 -18.68 6.12
C ALA A 100 -16.36 -18.28 7.46
N ASN A 101 -16.34 -16.99 7.83
CA ASN A 101 -16.82 -16.47 9.11
C ASN A 101 -17.34 -15.02 8.92
N ASP A 102 -18.62 -14.80 9.16
CA ASP A 102 -19.27 -13.47 9.04
C ASP A 102 -18.70 -12.42 10.00
N ASN A 103 -18.10 -12.84 11.11
CA ASN A 103 -17.56 -11.96 12.15
C ASN A 103 -16.15 -12.42 12.57
N PRO A 104 -15.16 -12.34 11.67
CA PRO A 104 -13.82 -12.78 11.98
C PRO A 104 -13.13 -11.86 12.98
N THR A 105 -12.20 -12.43 13.71
CA THR A 105 -11.26 -11.69 14.54
C THR A 105 -10.12 -11.12 13.71
N VAL A 106 -9.45 -10.12 14.25
CA VAL A 106 -8.24 -9.52 13.64
C VAL A 106 -7.15 -10.58 13.46
N GLN A 107 -7.04 -11.55 14.39
CA GLN A 107 -6.06 -12.64 14.29
C GLN A 107 -6.38 -13.59 13.14
N GLU A 108 -7.66 -13.95 12.91
CA GLU A 108 -8.04 -14.82 11.79
C GLU A 108 -7.67 -14.19 10.44
N ILE A 109 -7.87 -12.86 10.29
CA ILE A 109 -7.43 -12.14 9.10
C ILE A 109 -5.90 -12.18 8.98
N LEU A 110 -5.17 -11.87 10.05
CA LEU A 110 -3.70 -11.87 10.05
C LEU A 110 -3.16 -13.27 9.70
N ASP A 111 -3.71 -14.33 10.28
CA ASP A 111 -3.27 -15.71 10.03
C ASP A 111 -3.47 -16.11 8.57
N ASN A 112 -4.58 -15.70 7.93
CA ASN A 112 -4.79 -15.96 6.52
C ASN A 112 -3.84 -15.13 5.63
N LEU A 113 -3.60 -13.87 5.95
CA LEU A 113 -2.63 -13.03 5.24
C LEU A 113 -1.21 -13.57 5.35
N MET A 114 -0.84 -14.20 6.48
CA MET A 114 0.47 -14.84 6.66
C MET A 114 0.67 -16.09 5.77
N THR A 115 -0.36 -16.57 5.06
CA THR A 115 -0.21 -17.60 4.02
C THR A 115 0.40 -17.05 2.73
N ILE A 116 0.41 -15.74 2.54
CA ILE A 116 1.11 -15.08 1.42
C ILE A 116 2.61 -15.21 1.63
N ARG A 117 3.31 -15.72 0.60
CA ARG A 117 4.75 -16.01 0.65
C ARG A 117 5.58 -14.83 1.15
N GLU A 118 5.34 -13.65 0.62
CA GLU A 118 6.08 -12.43 0.94
C GLU A 118 5.94 -12.02 2.42
N TYR A 119 4.76 -12.19 2.99
CA TYR A 119 4.55 -11.95 4.41
C TYR A 119 5.20 -13.01 5.30
N ALA A 120 5.07 -14.28 4.91
CA ALA A 120 5.69 -15.39 5.63
C ALA A 120 7.23 -15.30 5.67
N GLN A 121 7.84 -14.75 4.61
CA GLN A 121 9.29 -14.61 4.44
C GLN A 121 9.82 -13.22 4.86
N ALA A 122 8.95 -12.31 5.30
CA ALA A 122 9.37 -10.98 5.71
C ALA A 122 10.44 -11.04 6.82
N PRO A 123 11.50 -10.19 6.75
CA PRO A 123 12.54 -10.14 7.76
C PRO A 123 11.97 -9.85 9.15
N GLU A 124 12.67 -10.34 10.19
CA GLU A 124 12.34 -10.07 11.57
C GLU A 124 12.21 -8.58 11.84
N GLY A 125 11.50 -7.87 12.24
CA GLY A 125 11.33 -6.41 12.40
C GLY A 125 10.56 -5.72 11.29
N GLN A 126 10.21 -6.46 10.22
CA GLN A 126 9.31 -5.99 9.15
C GLN A 126 8.12 -6.93 8.95
N ARG A 127 7.92 -7.87 9.87
CA ARG A 127 6.81 -8.82 9.81
C ARG A 127 5.46 -8.15 10.06
N PRO A 128 4.40 -8.66 9.42
CA PRO A 128 3.04 -8.27 9.73
C PRO A 128 2.71 -8.32 11.22
N ALA A 129 2.03 -7.28 11.71
CA ALA A 129 1.68 -7.16 13.12
C ALA A 129 0.41 -6.35 13.33
N ILE A 130 -0.27 -6.60 14.44
CA ILE A 130 -1.39 -5.79 14.94
C ILE A 130 -0.80 -4.59 15.68
N TRP A 131 -1.02 -3.38 15.18
CA TRP A 131 -0.53 -2.15 15.79
C TRP A 131 -1.60 -1.39 16.57
N VAL A 132 -2.87 -1.59 16.22
CA VAL A 132 -4.03 -1.05 16.96
C VAL A 132 -5.07 -2.17 17.10
N GLY A 133 -5.69 -2.29 18.26
CA GLY A 133 -6.63 -3.34 18.58
C GLY A 133 -5.95 -4.59 19.19
N GLU A 134 -6.74 -5.59 19.47
CA GLU A 134 -6.32 -6.85 20.10
C GLU A 134 -6.60 -8.04 19.16
N LYS A 135 -5.92 -9.16 19.39
CA LYS A 135 -6.05 -10.38 18.58
C LYS A 135 -7.51 -10.87 18.46
N ASP A 136 -8.23 -10.81 19.58
CA ASP A 136 -9.60 -11.28 19.69
C ASP A 136 -10.64 -10.20 19.33
N SER A 137 -10.20 -8.99 18.94
CA SER A 137 -11.11 -7.96 18.45
C SER A 137 -11.81 -8.42 17.18
N TYR A 138 -13.10 -8.18 17.06
CA TYR A 138 -13.80 -8.37 15.78
C TYR A 138 -13.28 -7.38 14.75
N ALA A 139 -13.02 -7.88 13.55
CA ALA A 139 -12.47 -7.06 12.49
C ALA A 139 -13.47 -6.01 11.95
N GLY A 140 -14.76 -6.31 11.96
CA GLY A 140 -15.77 -5.46 11.35
C GLY A 140 -15.51 -5.30 9.84
N LYS A 141 -15.90 -4.18 9.27
CA LYS A 141 -15.63 -3.89 7.85
C LYS A 141 -14.14 -3.61 7.65
N THR A 142 -13.45 -4.42 6.84
CA THR A 142 -12.01 -4.31 6.59
C THR A 142 -11.72 -3.54 5.29
N VAL A 143 -10.73 -2.67 5.32
CA VAL A 143 -10.18 -1.92 4.18
C VAL A 143 -8.73 -2.30 3.98
N VAL A 144 -8.34 -2.68 2.77
CA VAL A 144 -6.95 -2.81 2.35
C VAL A 144 -6.54 -1.49 1.69
N ASP A 145 -5.41 -0.91 2.13
CA ASP A 145 -4.95 0.41 1.68
C ASP A 145 -3.46 0.39 1.32
N PHE A 146 -3.17 -0.02 0.10
CA PHE A 146 -1.80 -0.13 -0.44
C PHE A 146 -1.56 0.88 -1.56
N ALA A 147 -2.53 1.02 -2.47
CA ALA A 147 -2.36 1.81 -3.66
C ALA A 147 -2.35 3.31 -3.35
N GLY A 148 -1.40 4.01 -3.99
CA GLY A 148 -1.31 5.45 -3.95
C GLY A 148 0.05 6.00 -3.51
N GLY A 149 0.94 5.17 -2.95
CA GLY A 149 2.30 5.56 -2.57
C GLY A 149 2.40 6.56 -1.42
N LEU A 150 1.28 6.94 -0.84
CA LEU A 150 1.17 7.79 0.34
C LEU A 150 0.12 7.15 1.26
N GLY A 151 0.51 6.80 2.47
CA GLY A 151 -0.42 6.26 3.46
C GLY A 151 -1.62 7.20 3.70
N ALA A 152 -2.73 6.68 4.19
CA ALA A 152 -3.90 7.49 4.51
C ALA A 152 -3.59 8.52 5.61
N GLU A 153 -4.10 9.73 5.47
CA GLU A 153 -4.00 10.75 6.51
C GLU A 153 -5.01 10.47 7.64
N LEU A 154 -4.71 10.95 8.85
CA LEU A 154 -5.55 10.69 10.03
C LEU A 154 -7.02 11.10 9.82
N ASP A 155 -7.28 12.21 9.14
CA ASP A 155 -8.64 12.68 8.90
C ASP A 155 -9.39 11.79 7.90
N GLU A 156 -8.69 11.19 6.93
CA GLU A 156 -9.24 10.19 6.01
C GLU A 156 -9.63 8.92 6.78
N LEU A 157 -8.74 8.42 7.65
CA LEU A 157 -9.01 7.25 8.50
C LEU A 157 -10.19 7.49 9.45
N LYS A 158 -10.28 8.66 10.08
CA LYS A 158 -11.42 9.04 10.93
C LYS A 158 -12.74 9.12 10.15
N ALA A 159 -12.70 9.57 8.90
CA ALA A 159 -13.88 9.59 8.05
C ALA A 159 -14.33 8.16 7.69
N LEU A 160 -13.40 7.25 7.40
CA LEU A 160 -13.68 5.83 7.16
C LEU A 160 -14.22 5.13 8.41
N ILE A 161 -13.63 5.37 9.58
CA ILE A 161 -14.16 4.85 10.87
C ILE A 161 -15.59 5.33 11.09
N THR A 162 -15.87 6.60 10.83
CA THR A 162 -17.22 7.17 10.94
C THR A 162 -18.19 6.55 9.92
N ALA A 163 -17.70 6.12 8.76
CA ALA A 163 -18.46 5.37 7.76
C ALA A 163 -18.60 3.87 8.06
N GLY A 164 -18.08 3.41 9.23
CA GLY A 164 -18.27 2.05 9.72
C GLY A 164 -17.12 1.10 9.42
N VAL A 165 -15.94 1.59 9.00
CA VAL A 165 -14.73 0.76 8.86
C VAL A 165 -14.21 0.39 10.24
N GLY A 166 -13.99 -0.91 10.46
CA GLY A 166 -13.49 -1.47 11.72
C GLY A 166 -12.01 -1.86 11.68
N THR A 167 -11.47 -2.22 10.51
CA THR A 167 -10.06 -2.66 10.40
C THR A 167 -9.40 -2.09 9.16
N PHE A 168 -8.17 -1.62 9.33
CA PHE A 168 -7.29 -1.19 8.25
C PHE A 168 -6.15 -2.20 8.07
N VAL A 169 -5.94 -2.67 6.85
CA VAL A 169 -4.78 -3.46 6.44
C VAL A 169 -3.91 -2.56 5.57
N CYS A 170 -2.77 -2.13 6.08
CA CYS A 170 -1.88 -1.17 5.41
C CYS A 170 -0.44 -1.67 5.36
N MET A 171 0.37 -1.09 4.47
CA MET A 171 1.79 -1.42 4.36
C MET A 171 2.60 -0.88 5.54
N HIS A 172 2.33 0.35 5.92
CA HIS A 172 2.96 1.08 7.03
C HIS A 172 2.02 2.18 7.51
N MET A 173 2.31 2.74 8.68
CA MET A 173 1.58 3.88 9.24
C MET A 173 2.51 4.71 10.13
N ASP A 174 2.36 6.02 10.10
CA ASP A 174 3.15 6.92 10.94
C ASP A 174 2.82 6.74 12.43
N ALA A 175 3.84 6.82 13.29
CA ALA A 175 3.71 6.58 14.72
C ALA A 175 2.67 7.50 15.40
N ASP A 176 2.58 8.76 14.96
CA ASP A 176 1.59 9.71 15.50
C ASP A 176 0.15 9.32 15.12
N ILE A 177 -0.05 8.77 13.92
CA ILE A 177 -1.35 8.26 13.47
C ILE A 177 -1.71 7.01 14.27
N VAL A 178 -0.78 6.06 14.44
CA VAL A 178 -0.99 4.87 15.27
C VAL A 178 -1.42 5.27 16.68
N LYS A 179 -0.71 6.20 17.31
CA LYS A 179 -1.04 6.71 18.64
C LYS A 179 -2.44 7.32 18.69
N ALA A 180 -2.78 8.16 17.72
CA ALA A 180 -4.09 8.79 17.64
C ALA A 180 -5.24 7.77 17.48
N LEU A 181 -5.02 6.67 16.72
CA LEU A 181 -5.99 5.61 16.54
C LEU A 181 -6.10 4.71 17.79
N GLN A 182 -4.99 4.49 18.52
CA GLN A 182 -5.01 3.80 19.82
C GLN A 182 -5.83 4.59 20.85
N GLU A 183 -5.68 5.91 20.89
CA GLU A 183 -6.46 6.80 21.77
C GLU A 183 -7.95 6.85 21.36
N ASP A 184 -8.26 6.82 20.06
CA ASP A 184 -9.64 6.77 19.52
C ASP A 184 -10.32 5.42 19.86
N ASN A 185 -9.60 4.33 19.79
CA ASN A 185 -10.02 2.96 20.18
C ASN A 185 -11.31 2.46 19.48
N ARG A 186 -11.55 2.88 18.23
CA ARG A 186 -12.72 2.46 17.44
C ARG A 186 -12.39 1.58 16.23
N CYS A 187 -11.09 1.32 15.98
CA CYS A 187 -10.64 0.52 14.86
C CYS A 187 -9.47 -0.37 15.23
N ASN A 188 -9.15 -1.28 14.31
CA ASN A 188 -7.95 -2.09 14.37
C ASN A 188 -7.03 -1.72 13.20
N VAL A 189 -5.71 -1.93 13.36
CA VAL A 189 -4.72 -1.74 12.30
C VAL A 189 -3.82 -2.95 12.22
N LEU A 190 -3.82 -3.60 11.07
CA LEU A 190 -2.87 -4.61 10.63
C LEU A 190 -1.82 -3.93 9.76
N CYS A 191 -0.60 -3.77 10.27
CA CYS A 191 0.51 -3.23 9.54
C CYS A 191 1.33 -4.37 8.95
N MET A 192 1.34 -4.50 7.62
CA MET A 192 1.79 -5.68 6.91
C MET A 192 3.28 -5.66 6.52
N GLY A 193 3.93 -4.50 6.67
CA GLY A 193 5.32 -4.30 6.27
C GLY A 193 5.44 -3.83 4.81
N HIS A 194 6.17 -2.74 4.60
CA HIS A 194 6.25 -2.05 3.31
C HIS A 194 6.85 -2.95 2.22
N MET A 195 8.08 -3.44 2.44
CA MET A 195 8.81 -4.20 1.42
C MET A 195 8.11 -5.51 1.04
N ALA A 196 7.51 -6.21 2.00
CA ALA A 196 6.77 -7.43 1.72
C ALA A 196 5.49 -7.13 0.91
N SER A 197 4.77 -6.08 1.25
CA SER A 197 3.55 -5.67 0.53
C SER A 197 3.84 -5.23 -0.91
N ASP A 198 4.89 -4.40 -1.12
CA ASP A 198 5.37 -4.04 -2.46
C ASP A 198 5.75 -5.26 -3.28
N SER A 199 6.42 -6.23 -2.63
CA SER A 199 6.91 -7.44 -3.30
C SER A 199 5.78 -8.29 -3.87
N ILE A 200 4.61 -8.36 -3.22
CA ILE A 200 3.46 -9.16 -3.67
C ILE A 200 3.07 -8.82 -5.11
N GLY A 201 2.80 -7.56 -5.37
CA GLY A 201 2.36 -7.15 -6.71
C GLY A 201 3.52 -7.05 -7.70
N PHE A 202 4.71 -6.64 -7.24
CA PHE A 202 5.87 -6.55 -8.12
C PHE A 202 6.33 -7.93 -8.58
N ASN A 203 6.35 -8.93 -7.69
CA ASN A 203 6.66 -10.31 -8.05
C ASN A 203 5.66 -10.88 -9.07
N GLN A 204 4.37 -10.58 -8.99
CA GLN A 204 3.41 -11.01 -10.01
C GLN A 204 3.77 -10.51 -11.41
N ILE A 205 4.26 -9.27 -11.52
CA ILE A 205 4.73 -8.70 -12.79
C ILE A 205 6.01 -9.42 -13.23
N LEU A 206 6.98 -9.59 -12.34
CA LEU A 206 8.25 -10.24 -12.64
C LEU A 206 8.06 -11.70 -13.04
N ASP A 207 7.24 -12.45 -12.32
CA ASP A 207 6.92 -13.85 -12.63
C ASP A 207 6.25 -13.99 -14.01
N SER A 208 5.39 -13.02 -14.37
CA SER A 208 4.80 -12.95 -15.72
C SER A 208 5.84 -12.72 -16.81
N TRP A 209 6.90 -11.96 -16.53
CA TRP A 209 7.99 -11.76 -17.49
C TRP A 209 8.90 -12.97 -17.58
N GLU A 210 9.23 -13.61 -16.45
CA GLU A 210 10.00 -14.86 -16.44
C GLU A 210 9.29 -15.97 -17.22
N ALA A 211 7.98 -16.10 -17.07
CA ALA A 211 7.18 -17.05 -17.84
C ALA A 211 7.21 -16.79 -19.37
N ARG A 212 7.62 -15.57 -19.79
CA ARG A 212 7.83 -15.19 -21.20
C ARG A 212 9.29 -15.26 -21.64
N GLY A 213 10.18 -15.79 -20.79
CA GLY A 213 11.59 -16.00 -21.10
C GLY A 213 12.50 -14.78 -20.77
N VAL A 214 12.04 -13.83 -19.99
CA VAL A 214 12.89 -12.74 -19.49
C VAL A 214 13.68 -13.25 -18.28
N GLU A 215 14.99 -13.10 -18.31
CA GLU A 215 15.85 -13.41 -17.16
C GLU A 215 15.78 -12.27 -16.13
N ILE A 216 15.39 -12.59 -14.91
CA ILE A 216 15.17 -11.60 -13.83
C ILE A 216 16.16 -11.81 -12.68
N THR A 217 16.84 -10.75 -12.30
CA THR A 217 17.60 -10.69 -11.05
C THR A 217 16.87 -9.78 -10.05
N ARG A 218 16.33 -10.38 -8.99
CA ARG A 218 15.63 -9.65 -7.92
C ARG A 218 16.65 -9.10 -6.93
N ILE A 219 16.57 -7.79 -6.66
CA ILE A 219 17.45 -7.07 -5.74
C ILE A 219 16.68 -5.99 -4.99
N GLY A 220 17.33 -5.31 -4.05
CA GLY A 220 16.76 -4.12 -3.40
C GLY A 220 15.70 -4.41 -2.34
N GLY A 221 15.73 -5.58 -1.73
CA GLY A 221 14.84 -5.96 -0.64
C GLY A 221 13.52 -6.61 -1.08
N LEU A 222 13.40 -7.05 -2.34
CA LEU A 222 12.31 -7.93 -2.76
C LEU A 222 12.34 -9.24 -1.97
N VAL A 223 11.17 -9.62 -1.43
CA VAL A 223 10.97 -10.82 -0.62
C VAL A 223 10.52 -11.99 -1.50
#